data_892269667294b430fdd5eabea01fa795
#
_entry.id   892269667294b430fdd5eabea01fa795
#
_cell.length_a   1.000
_cell.length_b   1.000
_cell.length_c   1.000
_cell.angle_alpha   90.00
_cell.angle_beta   90.00
_cell.angle_gamma   90.00
#
_symmetry.space_group_name_H-M   'P 1'
#
loop_
_entity.id
_entity.type
_entity.pdbx_description
1 polymer ?
#
loop_
_entity_poly.entity_id
_entity_poly.type
_entity_poly.pdbx_seq_one_letter_code
_entity_poly.pdbx_strand_id
1 'polypeptide(L)'
;GAFDTTNLETNRVHSTIPDAMYDARETFGIDIDLKVPGFAHDLPNVPEIDDTYQFDHDTTLAVLAGFAHNRRVMVQGLHGTGKSTHIEQIAARLKWPCIRINLDSHVSRIDLLGKDLIVLKEGKQITEWKDGILTWALQNPVALVFDEYDAGRPDVMFVIQRILEAEGKLTLLDQNKIIRPHPAFRLFATANTIGLGDTTGLYHGTQQINQGQMDRWNIVTVLNYLSVEDETKIILAKIPELNNAESKDEVASMVQLANLTRQGFRSGDLSTLMSPRTVLSWA
;
A
#
# COMPACT_ATOMS: atom_id res chain seq x y z
N GLY A 1 -14.43 12.17 -0.39
CA GLY A 1 -15.21 12.06 0.82
C GLY A 1 -14.29 11.87 2.02
N ALA A 2 -14.67 12.41 3.18
CA ALA A 2 -13.91 12.21 4.40
C ALA A 2 -13.80 10.71 4.72
N PHE A 3 -12.64 10.26 5.15
CA PHE A 3 -12.47 8.90 5.64
C PHE A 3 -13.36 8.70 6.88
N ASP A 4 -14.27 7.75 6.77
CA ASP A 4 -15.16 7.43 7.87
C ASP A 4 -14.56 6.30 8.71
N THR A 5 -14.04 6.67 9.87
CA THR A 5 -13.46 5.73 10.83
C THR A 5 -14.53 5.05 11.72
N THR A 6 -15.80 5.41 11.60
CA THR A 6 -16.88 4.79 12.41
C THR A 6 -17.07 3.31 12.12
N ASN A 7 -16.76 2.87 10.90
CA ASN A 7 -16.86 1.46 10.50
C ASN A 7 -15.60 0.64 10.83
N LEU A 8 -14.56 1.29 11.37
CA LEU A 8 -13.37 0.59 11.84
C LEU A 8 -13.65 0.10 13.26
N GLU A 9 -13.78 -1.21 13.42
CA GLU A 9 -13.96 -1.83 14.73
C GLU A 9 -12.71 -1.62 15.60
N THR A 10 -12.73 -0.59 16.44
CA THR A 10 -11.57 -0.16 17.20
C THR A 10 -11.38 -0.91 18.52
N ASN A 11 -12.46 -1.43 19.10
CA ASN A 11 -12.46 -1.80 20.52
C ASN A 11 -11.85 -3.17 20.86
N ARG A 12 -11.52 -4.01 19.87
CA ARG A 12 -10.98 -5.37 20.10
C ARG A 12 -9.54 -5.56 19.66
N VAL A 13 -8.96 -4.60 18.97
CA VAL A 13 -7.69 -4.78 18.25
C VAL A 13 -6.51 -4.17 19.02
N HIS A 14 -6.74 -3.23 19.93
CA HIS A 14 -5.68 -2.47 20.62
C HIS A 14 -4.65 -3.30 21.39
N SER A 15 -5.00 -4.47 21.90
CA SER A 15 -4.09 -5.35 22.65
C SER A 15 -3.53 -6.50 21.83
N THR A 16 -3.91 -6.65 20.57
CA THR A 16 -3.53 -7.78 19.72
C THR A 16 -2.12 -7.63 19.20
N ILE A 17 -1.29 -8.64 19.42
CA ILE A 17 0.08 -8.72 18.91
C ILE A 17 0.22 -9.92 17.96
N PRO A 18 1.18 -9.93 17.04
CA PRO A 18 1.44 -11.10 16.19
C PRO A 18 1.70 -12.36 17.03
N ASP A 19 0.95 -13.41 16.77
CA ASP A 19 0.93 -14.66 17.53
C ASP A 19 1.16 -15.90 16.67
N ALA A 20 1.54 -15.71 15.41
CA ALA A 20 1.88 -16.78 14.48
C ALA A 20 3.17 -16.47 13.72
N MET A 21 3.81 -17.54 13.21
CA MET A 21 4.97 -17.44 12.32
C MET A 21 4.65 -18.13 11.00
N TYR A 22 4.96 -17.48 9.90
CA TYR A 22 4.75 -17.97 8.55
C TYR A 22 6.07 -18.21 7.84
N ASP A 23 6.22 -19.38 7.23
CA ASP A 23 7.38 -19.70 6.39
C ASP A 23 7.27 -18.95 5.06
N ALA A 24 8.28 -18.18 4.72
CA ALA A 24 8.25 -17.32 3.53
C ALA A 24 8.21 -18.14 2.23
N ARG A 25 8.91 -19.26 2.17
CA ARG A 25 8.93 -20.12 0.99
C ARG A 25 7.56 -20.77 0.74
N GLU A 26 6.95 -21.31 1.77
CA GLU A 26 5.64 -21.95 1.67
C GLU A 26 4.53 -20.93 1.40
N THR A 27 4.59 -19.77 2.06
CA THR A 27 3.52 -18.78 2.00
C THR A 27 3.54 -17.94 0.73
N PHE A 28 4.72 -17.58 0.22
CA PHE A 28 4.87 -16.64 -0.90
C PHE A 28 5.48 -17.29 -2.15
N GLY A 29 5.92 -18.53 -2.09
CA GLY A 29 6.56 -19.21 -3.22
C GLY A 29 7.92 -18.64 -3.61
N ILE A 30 8.58 -17.93 -2.71
CA ILE A 30 9.90 -17.35 -2.93
C ILE A 30 10.98 -18.20 -2.25
N ASP A 31 12.16 -18.33 -2.87
CA ASP A 31 13.24 -19.15 -2.33
C ASP A 31 14.04 -18.43 -1.24
N ILE A 32 13.42 -18.27 -0.09
CA ILE A 32 14.02 -17.65 1.10
C ILE A 32 13.70 -18.50 2.32
N ASP A 33 14.73 -18.86 3.08
CA ASP A 33 14.59 -19.50 4.36
C ASP A 33 14.39 -18.44 5.46
N LEU A 34 13.16 -17.99 5.60
CA LEU A 34 12.77 -16.95 6.54
C LEU A 34 11.39 -17.25 7.12
N LYS A 35 11.25 -17.07 8.44
CA LYS A 35 9.94 -17.04 9.11
C LYS A 35 9.56 -15.61 9.46
N VAL A 36 8.31 -15.26 9.18
CA VAL A 36 7.80 -13.90 9.35
C VAL A 36 6.62 -13.92 10.31
N PRO A 37 6.55 -12.98 11.27
CA PRO A 37 5.42 -12.88 12.17
C PRO A 37 4.15 -12.46 11.45
N GLY A 38 3.02 -12.91 11.94
CA GLY A 38 1.69 -12.53 11.51
C GLY A 38 0.66 -12.90 12.56
N PHE A 39 -0.60 -12.90 12.18
CA PHE A 39 -1.70 -13.23 13.09
C PHE A 39 -2.27 -14.62 12.79
N ALA A 40 -2.64 -15.36 13.83
CA ALA A 40 -3.23 -16.69 13.70
C ALA A 40 -4.73 -16.62 13.39
N HIS A 41 -5.39 -15.53 13.75
CA HIS A 41 -6.83 -15.34 13.61
C HIS A 41 -7.17 -14.26 12.59
N ASP A 42 -8.37 -14.35 12.03
CA ASP A 42 -8.88 -13.33 11.15
C ASP A 42 -9.23 -12.07 11.96
N LEU A 43 -8.64 -10.95 11.59
CA LEU A 43 -8.87 -9.64 12.16
C LEU A 43 -9.64 -8.76 11.16
N PRO A 44 -10.35 -7.72 11.62
CA PRO A 44 -10.93 -6.73 10.72
C PRO A 44 -9.86 -6.08 9.84
N ASN A 45 -10.24 -5.72 8.62
CA ASN A 45 -9.39 -5.05 7.63
C ASN A 45 -8.24 -5.88 7.06
N VAL A 46 -8.23 -7.18 7.28
CA VAL A 46 -7.29 -8.07 6.56
C VAL A 46 -7.75 -8.17 5.09
N PRO A 47 -6.87 -7.89 4.12
CA PRO A 47 -7.23 -8.00 2.71
C PRO A 47 -7.58 -9.43 2.31
N GLU A 48 -8.41 -9.56 1.29
CA GLU A 48 -8.71 -10.87 0.70
C GLU A 48 -7.50 -11.42 -0.07
N ILE A 49 -7.30 -12.74 0.01
CA ILE A 49 -6.22 -13.43 -0.70
C ILE A 49 -6.61 -13.58 -2.18
N ASP A 50 -5.74 -13.11 -3.07
CA ASP A 50 -5.78 -13.44 -4.48
C ASP A 50 -4.82 -14.61 -4.73
N ASP A 51 -5.37 -15.82 -4.92
CA ASP A 51 -4.58 -17.05 -5.12
C ASP A 51 -3.78 -17.04 -6.43
N THR A 52 -4.11 -16.15 -7.35
CA THR A 52 -3.41 -16.02 -8.64
C THR A 52 -2.26 -15.02 -8.59
N TYR A 53 -2.05 -14.35 -7.46
CA TYR A 53 -1.03 -13.31 -7.33
C TYR A 53 0.38 -13.89 -7.41
N GLN A 54 1.24 -13.30 -8.24
CA GLN A 54 2.64 -13.67 -8.40
C GLN A 54 3.52 -12.68 -7.62
N PHE A 55 4.32 -13.19 -6.70
CA PHE A 55 5.22 -12.38 -5.87
C PHE A 55 6.57 -12.16 -6.55
N ASP A 56 6.99 -10.89 -6.65
CA ASP A 56 8.35 -10.52 -7.00
C ASP A 56 9.29 -10.79 -5.82
N HIS A 57 10.40 -11.47 -6.08
CA HIS A 57 11.32 -11.90 -5.02
C HIS A 57 11.85 -10.73 -4.18
N ASP A 58 12.45 -9.73 -4.81
CA ASP A 58 13.13 -8.65 -4.10
C ASP A 58 12.14 -7.72 -3.38
N THR A 59 11.02 -7.40 -4.01
CA THR A 59 9.97 -6.59 -3.40
C THR A 59 9.33 -7.32 -2.23
N THR A 60 9.08 -8.62 -2.36
CA THR A 60 8.54 -9.45 -1.28
C THR A 60 9.49 -9.47 -0.09
N LEU A 61 10.78 -9.68 -0.34
CA LEU A 61 11.80 -9.68 0.72
C LEU A 61 11.83 -8.34 1.47
N ALA A 62 11.80 -7.22 0.74
CA ALA A 62 11.78 -5.88 1.33
C ALA A 62 10.54 -5.65 2.20
N VAL A 63 9.36 -5.99 1.70
CA VAL A 63 8.08 -5.82 2.44
C VAL A 63 8.03 -6.75 3.66
N LEU A 64 8.50 -7.99 3.55
CA LEU A 64 8.59 -8.91 4.68
C LEU A 64 9.54 -8.40 5.77
N ALA A 65 10.64 -7.76 5.41
CA ALA A 65 11.53 -7.08 6.36
C ALA A 65 10.80 -5.95 7.10
N GLY A 66 9.92 -5.23 6.40
CA GLY A 66 9.05 -4.22 7.00
C GLY A 66 8.12 -4.79 8.06
N PHE A 67 7.46 -5.91 7.78
CA PHE A 67 6.60 -6.60 8.75
C PHE A 67 7.40 -7.22 9.91
N ALA A 68 8.48 -7.93 9.62
CA ALA A 68 9.24 -8.66 10.61
C ALA A 68 10.01 -7.74 11.58
N HIS A 69 10.57 -6.65 11.08
CA HIS A 69 11.49 -5.79 11.82
C HIS A 69 10.99 -4.36 12.00
N ASN A 70 9.72 -4.11 11.71
CA ASN A 70 9.14 -2.77 11.78
C ASN A 70 9.95 -1.72 11.01
N ARG A 71 10.29 -2.03 9.77
CA ARG A 71 10.98 -1.10 8.87
C ARG A 71 9.97 -0.39 7.97
N ARG A 72 10.21 0.87 7.71
CA ARG A 72 9.42 1.66 6.78
C ARG A 72 9.89 1.35 5.37
N VAL A 73 8.98 0.85 4.54
CA VAL A 73 9.30 0.39 3.18
C VAL A 73 8.56 1.23 2.15
N MET A 74 9.29 1.75 1.19
CA MET A 74 8.73 2.41 0.00
C MET A 74 8.92 1.51 -1.21
N VAL A 75 7.82 1.21 -1.89
CA VAL A 75 7.81 0.48 -3.15
C VAL A 75 7.63 1.47 -4.29
N GLN A 76 8.64 1.61 -5.12
CA GLN A 76 8.64 2.46 -6.31
C GLN A 76 8.38 1.63 -7.56
N GLY A 77 7.94 2.27 -8.60
CA GLY A 77 7.76 1.64 -9.92
C GLY A 77 6.79 2.40 -10.80
N LEU A 78 6.69 1.99 -12.04
CA LEU A 78 5.77 2.59 -12.99
C LEU A 78 4.31 2.33 -12.60
N HIS A 79 3.42 3.20 -13.06
CA HIS A 79 1.99 3.05 -12.83
C HIS A 79 1.47 1.69 -13.31
N GLY A 80 0.60 1.07 -12.52
CA GLY A 80 -0.03 -0.21 -12.87
C GLY A 80 0.85 -1.44 -12.69
N THR A 81 2.02 -1.34 -12.03
CA THR A 81 2.87 -2.51 -11.70
C THR A 81 2.36 -3.31 -10.51
N GLY A 82 1.34 -2.85 -9.80
CA GLY A 82 0.76 -3.55 -8.66
C GLY A 82 1.50 -3.33 -7.34
N LYS A 83 2.11 -2.16 -7.15
CA LYS A 83 2.87 -1.81 -5.93
C LYS A 83 2.05 -1.98 -4.65
N SER A 84 0.88 -1.37 -4.60
CA SER A 84 -0.01 -1.44 -3.43
C SER A 84 -0.61 -2.83 -3.26
N THR A 85 -1.01 -3.46 -4.36
CA THR A 85 -1.54 -4.83 -4.35
C THR A 85 -0.51 -5.82 -3.82
N HIS A 86 0.77 -5.61 -4.12
CA HIS A 86 1.86 -6.45 -3.60
C HIS A 86 1.92 -6.42 -2.07
N ILE A 87 1.86 -5.22 -1.49
CA ILE A 87 1.84 -5.04 -0.04
C ILE A 87 0.58 -5.67 0.57
N GLU A 88 -0.58 -5.43 -0.02
CA GLU A 88 -1.85 -5.98 0.46
C GLU A 88 -1.87 -7.51 0.41
N GLN A 89 -1.35 -8.11 -0.66
CA GLN A 89 -1.32 -9.57 -0.78
C GLN A 89 -0.35 -10.22 0.20
N ILE A 90 0.74 -9.55 0.57
CA ILE A 90 1.60 -9.99 1.66
C ILE A 90 0.86 -9.89 2.99
N ALA A 91 0.23 -8.74 3.28
CA ALA A 91 -0.56 -8.55 4.50
C ALA A 91 -1.68 -9.59 4.63
N ALA A 92 -2.38 -9.89 3.54
CA ALA A 92 -3.45 -10.89 3.52
C ALA A 92 -2.96 -12.27 3.99
N ARG A 93 -1.82 -12.72 3.51
CA ARG A 93 -1.24 -14.02 3.86
C ARG A 93 -0.68 -14.08 5.27
N LEU A 94 -0.24 -12.95 5.80
CA LEU A 94 0.18 -12.82 7.20
C LEU A 94 -1.01 -12.59 8.15
N LYS A 95 -2.23 -12.50 7.62
CA LYS A 95 -3.44 -12.09 8.33
C LYS A 95 -3.29 -10.75 9.06
N TRP A 96 -2.50 -9.87 8.47
CA TRP A 96 -2.22 -8.54 9.00
C TRP A 96 -3.24 -7.54 8.47
N PRO A 97 -3.96 -6.81 9.33
CA PRO A 97 -4.83 -5.73 8.87
C PRO A 97 -4.05 -4.71 8.04
N CYS A 98 -4.62 -4.27 6.94
CA CYS A 98 -3.96 -3.36 6.01
C CYS A 98 -4.96 -2.31 5.51
N ILE A 99 -4.57 -1.04 5.60
CA ILE A 99 -5.37 0.10 5.17
C ILE A 99 -4.56 0.95 4.22
N ARG A 100 -5.19 1.40 3.14
CA ARG A 100 -4.58 2.26 2.12
C ARG A 100 -5.17 3.66 2.19
N ILE A 101 -4.29 4.66 2.02
CA ILE A 101 -4.66 6.05 1.80
C ILE A 101 -3.99 6.51 0.52
N ASN A 102 -4.78 6.94 -0.47
CA ASN A 102 -4.25 7.53 -1.68
C ASN A 102 -4.01 9.03 -1.46
N LEU A 103 -2.74 9.46 -1.57
CA LEU A 103 -2.33 10.83 -1.32
C LEU A 103 -2.56 11.78 -2.49
N ASP A 104 -2.85 11.27 -3.69
CA ASP A 104 -3.23 12.10 -4.85
C ASP A 104 -4.69 12.55 -4.79
N SER A 105 -5.49 11.94 -3.91
CA SER A 105 -6.90 12.27 -3.70
C SER A 105 -7.05 13.54 -2.83
N HIS A 106 -8.30 13.96 -2.60
CA HIS A 106 -8.63 15.12 -1.78
C HIS A 106 -8.48 14.87 -0.26
N VAL A 107 -7.44 14.13 0.12
CA VAL A 107 -7.12 13.90 1.53
C VAL A 107 -6.63 15.19 2.16
N SER A 108 -7.23 15.58 3.27
CA SER A 108 -6.85 16.74 4.05
C SER A 108 -6.10 16.35 5.34
N ARG A 109 -5.47 17.33 5.96
CA ARG A 109 -4.87 17.20 7.28
C ARG A 109 -5.88 16.70 8.33
N ILE A 110 -7.12 17.19 8.28
CA ILE A 110 -8.20 16.80 9.21
C ILE A 110 -8.58 15.33 9.01
N ASP A 111 -8.61 14.84 7.77
CA ASP A 111 -8.90 13.42 7.49
C ASP A 111 -7.84 12.50 8.10
N LEU A 112 -6.59 12.95 8.18
CA LEU A 112 -5.49 12.19 8.78
C LEU A 112 -5.52 12.25 10.31
N LEU A 113 -5.63 13.44 10.88
CA LEU A 113 -5.48 13.66 12.32
C LEU A 113 -6.77 13.43 13.11
N GLY A 114 -7.89 13.94 12.62
CA GLY A 114 -9.17 13.92 13.29
C GLY A 114 -9.78 15.31 13.46
N LYS A 115 -10.98 15.35 14.02
CA LYS A 115 -11.76 16.55 14.19
C LYS A 115 -12.74 16.44 15.35
N ASP A 116 -13.18 17.61 15.85
CA ASP A 116 -14.30 17.71 16.76
C ASP A 116 -15.62 17.57 15.99
N LEU A 117 -16.51 16.76 16.53
CA LEU A 117 -17.89 16.58 16.05
C LEU A 117 -18.87 17.02 17.13
N ILE A 118 -19.94 17.68 16.69
CA ILE A 118 -21.08 17.96 17.57
C ILE A 118 -22.04 16.76 17.48
N VAL A 119 -22.24 16.09 18.59
CA VAL A 119 -23.13 14.92 18.70
C VAL A 119 -24.24 15.19 19.71
N LEU A 120 -25.41 14.59 19.48
CA LEU A 120 -26.55 14.64 20.44
C LEU A 120 -26.47 13.41 21.33
N LYS A 121 -26.26 13.63 22.65
CA LYS A 121 -26.37 12.59 23.66
C LYS A 121 -27.40 13.04 24.72
N GLU A 122 -28.38 12.20 24.95
CA GLU A 122 -29.45 12.47 25.92
C GLU A 122 -30.15 13.84 25.74
N GLY A 123 -30.33 14.24 24.45
CA GLY A 123 -30.96 15.51 24.10
C GLY A 123 -30.06 16.75 24.26
N LYS A 124 -28.81 16.59 24.62
CA LYS A 124 -27.83 17.67 24.74
C LYS A 124 -26.79 17.59 23.60
N GLN A 125 -26.41 18.76 23.09
CA GLN A 125 -25.30 18.87 22.17
C GLN A 125 -23.98 18.83 22.94
N ILE A 126 -23.12 17.88 22.61
CA ILE A 126 -21.78 17.78 23.16
C ILE A 126 -20.76 17.75 22.01
N THR A 127 -19.56 18.23 22.30
CA THR A 127 -18.42 18.11 21.36
C THR A 127 -17.65 16.84 21.68
N GLU A 128 -17.41 16.02 20.66
CA GLU A 128 -16.68 14.76 20.77
C GLU A 128 -15.59 14.72 19.70
N TRP A 129 -14.37 14.37 20.13
CA TRP A 129 -13.27 14.17 19.19
C TRP A 129 -13.44 12.85 18.44
N LYS A 130 -13.23 12.90 17.11
CA LYS A 130 -13.15 11.71 16.27
C LYS A 130 -11.77 11.62 15.64
N ASP A 131 -11.06 10.50 15.88
CA ASP A 131 -9.76 10.23 15.29
C ASP A 131 -9.86 10.17 13.77
N GLY A 132 -8.90 10.79 13.09
CA GLY A 132 -8.65 10.58 11.67
C GLY A 132 -7.97 9.23 11.42
N ILE A 133 -7.82 8.88 10.15
CA ILE A 133 -7.33 7.57 9.75
C ILE A 133 -5.89 7.30 10.23
N LEU A 134 -5.02 8.30 10.22
CA LEU A 134 -3.64 8.17 10.69
C LEU A 134 -3.59 7.98 12.21
N THR A 135 -4.31 8.80 12.96
CA THR A 135 -4.39 8.72 14.41
C THR A 135 -4.94 7.37 14.86
N TRP A 136 -5.99 6.89 14.19
CA TRP A 136 -6.55 5.58 14.44
C TRP A 136 -5.54 4.47 14.10
N ALA A 137 -4.92 4.50 12.93
CA ALA A 137 -3.99 3.47 12.48
C ALA A 137 -2.79 3.32 13.41
N LEU A 138 -2.21 4.43 13.88
CA LEU A 138 -1.09 4.40 14.83
C LEU A 138 -1.41 3.64 16.12
N GLN A 139 -2.65 3.62 16.56
CA GLN A 139 -3.09 2.99 17.79
C GLN A 139 -3.48 1.52 17.63
N ASN A 140 -3.38 0.98 16.42
CA ASN A 140 -3.87 -0.35 16.08
C ASN A 140 -2.78 -1.21 15.40
N PRO A 141 -2.91 -2.56 15.45
CA PRO A 141 -2.00 -3.48 14.78
C PRO A 141 -2.28 -3.53 13.27
N VAL A 142 -2.08 -2.43 12.60
CA VAL A 142 -2.38 -2.28 11.17
C VAL A 142 -1.13 -1.91 10.37
N ALA A 143 -1.05 -2.41 9.15
CA ALA A 143 -0.17 -1.91 8.12
C ALA A 143 -0.87 -0.76 7.39
N LEU A 144 -0.33 0.45 7.47
CA LEU A 144 -0.82 1.62 6.75
C LEU A 144 0.01 1.82 5.50
N VAL A 145 -0.65 1.94 4.36
CA VAL A 145 -0.02 2.16 3.06
C VAL A 145 -0.39 3.54 2.54
N PHE A 146 0.59 4.41 2.38
CA PHE A 146 0.44 5.67 1.67
C PHE A 146 0.69 5.45 0.18
N ASP A 147 -0.38 5.40 -0.61
CA ASP A 147 -0.28 5.32 -2.06
C ASP A 147 0.01 6.68 -2.67
N GLU A 148 0.80 6.64 -3.76
CA GLU A 148 1.16 7.84 -4.52
C GLU A 148 1.79 8.92 -3.63
N TYR A 149 2.78 8.51 -2.85
CA TYR A 149 3.49 9.35 -1.89
C TYR A 149 4.10 10.59 -2.52
N ASP A 150 4.54 10.50 -3.77
CA ASP A 150 5.11 11.57 -4.58
C ASP A 150 4.07 12.56 -5.12
N ALA A 151 2.79 12.26 -5.03
CA ALA A 151 1.68 13.14 -5.43
C ALA A 151 0.98 13.84 -4.25
N GLY A 152 1.47 13.63 -3.03
CA GLY A 152 0.87 14.20 -1.81
C GLY A 152 1.01 15.72 -1.75
N ARG A 153 -0.05 16.39 -1.25
CA ARG A 153 -0.04 17.84 -1.02
C ARG A 153 0.96 18.20 0.09
N PRO A 154 1.65 19.35 0.01
CA PRO A 154 2.65 19.73 1.00
C PRO A 154 2.16 19.77 2.44
N ASP A 155 0.93 20.24 2.69
CA ASP A 155 0.34 20.32 4.02
C ASP A 155 0.08 18.91 4.63
N VAL A 156 -0.34 17.97 3.81
CA VAL A 156 -0.52 16.56 4.18
C VAL A 156 0.83 15.89 4.43
N MET A 157 1.78 16.09 3.53
CA MET A 157 3.14 15.53 3.65
C MET A 157 3.85 16.01 4.92
N PHE A 158 3.61 17.25 5.33
CA PHE A 158 4.17 17.80 6.56
C PHE A 158 3.68 17.07 7.82
N VAL A 159 2.42 16.65 7.83
CA VAL A 159 1.87 15.83 8.92
C VAL A 159 2.51 14.45 8.93
N ILE A 160 2.65 13.83 7.76
CA ILE A 160 3.24 12.49 7.63
C ILE A 160 4.71 12.48 8.07
N GLN A 161 5.46 13.53 7.77
CA GLN A 161 6.86 13.64 8.20
C GLN A 161 7.05 13.46 9.70
N ARG A 162 6.11 13.94 10.51
CA ARG A 162 6.21 13.83 11.97
C ARG A 162 6.23 12.40 12.45
N ILE A 163 5.47 11.50 11.82
CA ILE A 163 5.48 10.08 12.17
C ILE A 163 6.68 9.33 11.60
N LEU A 164 7.36 9.90 10.62
CA LEU A 164 8.59 9.34 10.05
C LEU A 164 9.83 9.69 10.88
N GLU A 165 9.72 10.48 11.91
CA GLU A 165 10.81 10.75 12.83
C GLU A 165 11.14 9.54 13.71
N ALA A 166 12.29 9.59 14.39
CA ALA A 166 12.87 8.42 15.06
C ALA A 166 11.92 7.71 16.03
N GLU A 167 11.08 8.46 16.77
CA GLU A 167 10.15 7.88 17.72
C GLU A 167 8.79 7.50 17.11
N GLY A 168 8.49 7.98 15.89
CA GLY A 168 7.24 7.69 15.19
C GLY A 168 5.96 8.14 15.89
N LYS A 169 6.07 9.04 16.87
CA LYS A 169 4.94 9.52 17.66
C LYS A 169 4.22 10.70 16.98
N LEU A 170 2.92 10.82 17.24
CA LEU A 170 2.08 11.90 16.78
C LEU A 170 1.59 12.72 17.97
N THR A 171 1.83 14.04 17.93
CA THR A 171 1.31 14.97 18.95
C THR A 171 0.07 15.65 18.42
N LEU A 172 -1.06 15.45 19.11
CA LEU A 172 -2.32 16.14 18.86
C LEU A 172 -2.43 17.33 19.82
N LEU A 173 -2.04 18.52 19.33
CA LEU A 173 -2.01 19.73 20.16
C LEU A 173 -3.40 20.10 20.71
N ASP A 174 -4.40 20.05 19.86
CA ASP A 174 -5.79 20.39 20.23
C ASP A 174 -6.37 19.47 21.31
N GLN A 175 -5.86 18.26 21.44
CA GLN A 175 -6.27 17.26 22.42
C GLN A 175 -5.26 17.12 23.56
N ASN A 176 -4.17 17.86 23.53
CA ASN A 176 -3.07 17.73 24.49
C ASN A 176 -2.64 16.27 24.69
N LYS A 177 -2.53 15.52 23.60
CA LYS A 177 -2.29 14.08 23.60
C LYS A 177 -1.12 13.71 22.70
N ILE A 178 -0.30 12.79 23.18
CA ILE A 178 0.77 12.16 22.40
C ILE A 178 0.34 10.74 22.07
N ILE A 179 0.29 10.41 20.77
CA ILE A 179 0.00 9.07 20.28
C ILE A 179 1.33 8.38 19.97
N ARG A 180 1.57 7.25 20.62
CA ARG A 180 2.71 6.36 20.33
C ARG A 180 2.25 5.22 19.45
N PRO A 181 3.06 4.79 18.46
CA PRO A 181 2.69 3.68 17.60
C PRO A 181 2.43 2.41 18.39
N HIS A 182 1.38 1.69 17.99
CA HIS A 182 1.14 0.33 18.45
C HIS A 182 2.33 -0.56 18.05
N PRO A 183 2.77 -1.54 18.87
CA PRO A 183 3.91 -2.41 18.56
C PRO A 183 3.78 -3.16 17.22
N ALA A 184 2.57 -3.44 16.79
CA ALA A 184 2.28 -4.08 15.51
C ALA A 184 1.83 -3.11 14.41
N PHE A 185 1.96 -1.81 14.60
CA PHE A 185 1.79 -0.82 13.53
C PHE A 185 2.94 -0.93 12.52
N ARG A 186 2.60 -0.91 11.24
CA ARG A 186 3.59 -0.95 10.14
C ARG A 186 3.28 0.13 9.13
N LEU A 187 4.31 0.67 8.50
CA LEU A 187 4.17 1.78 7.57
C LEU A 187 4.85 1.46 6.24
N PHE A 188 4.08 1.61 5.18
CA PHE A 188 4.50 1.42 3.79
C PHE A 188 4.08 2.60 2.94
N ALA A 189 4.78 2.82 1.85
CA ALA A 189 4.37 3.78 0.83
C ALA A 189 4.62 3.23 -0.58
N THR A 190 3.90 3.77 -1.54
CA THR A 190 4.18 3.55 -2.96
C THR A 190 4.44 4.87 -3.66
N ALA A 191 5.27 4.88 -4.69
CA ALA A 191 5.55 6.04 -5.53
C ALA A 191 5.67 5.63 -6.99
N ASN A 192 5.21 6.49 -7.89
CA ASN A 192 5.29 6.27 -9.35
C ASN A 192 6.61 6.75 -9.94
N THR A 193 7.38 7.55 -9.19
CA THR A 193 8.67 8.06 -9.57
C THR A 193 9.73 7.66 -8.53
N ILE A 194 11.01 7.85 -8.84
CA ILE A 194 12.09 7.63 -7.87
C ILE A 194 12.35 8.85 -6.98
N GLY A 195 11.32 9.63 -6.68
CA GLY A 195 11.42 10.80 -5.82
C GLY A 195 12.01 12.05 -6.47
N LEU A 196 12.25 12.00 -7.78
CA LEU A 196 12.81 13.12 -8.55
C LEU A 196 11.74 14.04 -9.17
N GLY A 197 10.45 13.73 -8.93
CA GLY A 197 9.34 14.38 -9.60
C GLY A 197 9.20 13.90 -11.05
N ASP A 198 8.28 14.50 -11.78
CA ASP A 198 8.06 14.16 -13.19
C ASP A 198 8.87 15.09 -14.10
N THR A 199 10.12 14.71 -14.35
CA THR A 199 11.02 15.44 -15.28
C THR A 199 10.70 15.15 -16.75
N THR A 200 9.90 14.13 -17.03
CA THR A 200 9.56 13.68 -18.39
C THR A 200 8.16 14.09 -18.85
N GLY A 201 7.33 14.64 -17.97
CA GLY A 201 5.92 14.95 -18.24
C GLY A 201 5.00 13.74 -18.28
N LEU A 202 5.46 12.55 -17.87
CA LEU A 202 4.70 11.30 -17.91
C LEU A 202 3.68 11.17 -16.74
N TYR A 203 3.98 11.81 -15.60
CA TYR A 203 3.17 11.75 -14.39
C TYR A 203 2.79 13.14 -13.90
N HIS A 204 1.63 13.61 -14.33
CA HIS A 204 1.13 14.92 -13.93
C HIS A 204 0.81 14.96 -12.43
N GLY A 205 1.21 16.05 -11.78
CA GLY A 205 0.93 16.28 -10.35
C GLY A 205 1.92 15.63 -9.40
N THR A 206 2.90 14.86 -9.87
CA THR A 206 3.97 14.35 -9.02
C THR A 206 4.95 15.45 -8.64
N GLN A 207 5.47 15.36 -7.43
CA GLN A 207 6.44 16.33 -6.91
C GLN A 207 7.75 15.62 -6.57
N GLN A 208 8.82 16.38 -6.65
CA GLN A 208 10.11 15.89 -6.18
C GLN A 208 10.06 15.68 -4.68
N ILE A 209 10.33 14.46 -4.24
CA ILE A 209 10.49 14.14 -2.82
C ILE A 209 11.88 14.60 -2.39
N ASN A 210 11.95 15.45 -1.37
CA ASN A 210 13.25 15.90 -0.90
C ASN A 210 14.04 14.76 -0.23
N GLN A 211 15.37 14.89 -0.25
CA GLN A 211 16.27 13.85 0.27
C GLN A 211 15.99 13.52 1.74
N GLY A 212 15.69 14.50 2.57
CA GLY A 212 15.36 14.28 3.98
C GLY A 212 14.10 13.43 4.19
N GLN A 213 13.11 13.52 3.29
CA GLN A 213 11.93 12.65 3.31
C GLN A 213 12.28 11.23 2.86
N MET A 214 13.11 11.10 1.83
CA MET A 214 13.54 9.79 1.32
C MET A 214 14.38 9.04 2.36
N ASP A 215 15.27 9.72 3.05
CA ASP A 215 16.16 9.12 4.05
C ASP A 215 15.41 8.56 5.27
N ARG A 216 14.18 9.00 5.49
CA ARG A 216 13.33 8.48 6.57
C ARG A 216 12.68 7.14 6.24
N TRP A 217 12.70 6.72 4.99
CA TRP A 217 12.30 5.39 4.56
C TRP A 217 13.49 4.44 4.66
N ASN A 218 13.37 3.42 5.52
CA ASN A 218 14.49 2.51 5.82
C ASN A 218 14.87 1.65 4.62
N ILE A 219 13.87 1.25 3.83
CA ILE A 219 14.04 0.38 2.67
C ILE A 219 13.29 1.01 1.51
N VAL A 220 13.96 1.11 0.37
CA VAL A 220 13.35 1.52 -0.89
C VAL A 220 13.60 0.41 -1.90
N THR A 221 12.54 -0.10 -2.50
CA THR A 221 12.60 -1.17 -3.51
C THR A 221 11.86 -0.74 -4.77
N VAL A 222 12.21 -1.35 -5.90
CA VAL A 222 11.60 -1.06 -7.20
C VAL A 222 10.88 -2.31 -7.69
N LEU A 223 9.58 -2.19 -7.93
CA LEU A 223 8.76 -3.23 -8.54
C LEU A 223 8.64 -2.98 -10.04
N ASN A 224 9.15 -3.90 -10.83
CA ASN A 224 9.04 -3.89 -12.29
C ASN A 224 7.77 -4.61 -12.75
N TYR A 225 7.39 -4.41 -14.01
CA TYR A 225 6.38 -5.23 -14.65
C TYR A 225 6.82 -6.69 -14.67
N LEU A 226 5.84 -7.58 -14.56
CA LEU A 226 6.04 -9.01 -14.69
C LEU A 226 6.60 -9.37 -16.08
N SER A 227 7.22 -10.54 -16.16
CA SER A 227 7.56 -11.14 -17.45
C SER A 227 6.28 -11.43 -18.26
N VAL A 228 6.41 -11.52 -19.59
CA VAL A 228 5.28 -11.90 -20.46
C VAL A 228 4.68 -13.23 -20.02
N GLU A 229 5.53 -14.19 -19.64
CA GLU A 229 5.10 -15.51 -19.18
C GLU A 229 4.28 -15.45 -17.90
N ASP A 230 4.74 -14.69 -16.88
CA ASP A 230 4.05 -14.58 -15.58
C ASP A 230 2.75 -13.80 -15.72
N GLU A 231 2.73 -12.72 -16.47
CA GLU A 231 1.51 -11.94 -16.72
C GLU A 231 0.47 -12.78 -17.49
N THR A 232 0.92 -13.56 -18.49
CA THR A 232 0.05 -14.49 -19.21
C THR A 232 -0.57 -15.52 -18.27
N LYS A 233 0.21 -16.11 -17.38
CA LYS A 233 -0.30 -17.05 -16.35
C LYS A 233 -1.39 -16.43 -15.48
N ILE A 234 -1.21 -15.18 -15.06
CA ILE A 234 -2.19 -14.47 -14.24
C ILE A 234 -3.50 -14.27 -15.01
N ILE A 235 -3.43 -13.85 -16.27
CA ILE A 235 -4.62 -13.64 -17.10
C ILE A 235 -5.40 -14.94 -17.28
N LEU A 236 -4.71 -16.03 -17.61
CA LEU A 236 -5.31 -17.34 -17.78
C LEU A 236 -5.91 -17.89 -16.47
N ALA A 237 -5.32 -17.57 -15.33
CA ALA A 237 -5.87 -17.96 -14.02
C ALA A 237 -7.13 -17.17 -13.65
N LYS A 238 -7.20 -15.89 -14.02
CA LYS A 238 -8.36 -15.03 -13.75
C LYS A 238 -9.51 -15.20 -14.73
N ILE A 239 -9.21 -15.67 -15.93
CA ILE A 239 -10.19 -15.92 -17.00
C ILE A 239 -10.01 -17.37 -17.49
N PRO A 240 -10.51 -18.36 -16.73
CA PRO A 240 -10.30 -19.78 -17.04
C PRO A 240 -10.80 -20.21 -18.42
N GLU A 241 -11.77 -19.51 -18.98
CA GLU A 241 -12.32 -19.76 -20.33
C GLU A 241 -11.27 -19.60 -21.42
N LEU A 242 -10.26 -18.75 -21.19
CA LEU A 242 -9.15 -18.55 -22.12
C LEU A 242 -8.00 -19.57 -21.93
N ASN A 243 -8.09 -20.46 -20.95
CA ASN A 243 -7.05 -21.45 -20.67
C ASN A 243 -7.16 -22.68 -21.58
N ASN A 244 -7.20 -22.48 -22.87
CA ASN A 244 -7.18 -23.51 -23.91
C ASN A 244 -6.04 -23.24 -24.90
N ALA A 245 -5.71 -24.21 -25.75
CA ALA A 245 -4.54 -24.13 -26.64
C ALA A 245 -4.63 -22.99 -27.66
N GLU A 246 -5.83 -22.64 -28.13
CA GLU A 246 -6.06 -21.59 -29.11
C GLU A 246 -5.94 -20.20 -28.48
N SER A 247 -6.56 -19.99 -27.33
CA SER A 247 -6.59 -18.68 -26.65
C SER A 247 -5.29 -18.33 -25.93
N LYS A 248 -4.47 -19.31 -25.52
CA LYS A 248 -3.17 -19.04 -24.87
C LYS A 248 -2.22 -18.20 -25.70
N ASP A 249 -2.15 -18.47 -26.99
CA ASP A 249 -1.29 -17.72 -27.92
C ASP A 249 -1.83 -16.30 -28.13
N GLU A 250 -3.14 -16.13 -28.15
CA GLU A 250 -3.77 -14.80 -28.22
C GLU A 250 -3.51 -13.99 -26.97
N VAL A 251 -3.67 -14.58 -25.78
CA VAL A 251 -3.35 -13.90 -24.51
C VAL A 251 -1.87 -13.53 -24.43
N ALA A 252 -0.96 -14.41 -24.83
CA ALA A 252 0.47 -14.09 -24.88
C ALA A 252 0.76 -12.92 -25.84
N SER A 253 0.08 -12.86 -26.98
CA SER A 253 0.20 -11.77 -27.93
C SER A 253 -0.33 -10.44 -27.39
N MET A 254 -1.43 -10.47 -26.64
CA MET A 254 -1.97 -9.30 -25.94
C MET A 254 -0.98 -8.76 -24.89
N VAL A 255 -0.37 -9.64 -24.10
CA VAL A 255 0.65 -9.26 -23.12
C VAL A 255 1.90 -8.69 -23.80
N GLN A 256 2.35 -9.27 -24.91
CA GLN A 256 3.47 -8.74 -25.68
C GLN A 256 3.17 -7.33 -26.23
N LEU A 257 1.96 -7.10 -26.74
CA LEU A 257 1.54 -5.79 -27.21
C LEU A 257 1.51 -4.77 -26.05
N ALA A 258 0.98 -5.19 -24.91
CA ALA A 258 1.02 -4.36 -23.70
C ALA A 258 2.45 -3.99 -23.30
N ASN A 259 3.39 -4.94 -23.34
CA ASN A 259 4.80 -4.67 -23.07
C ASN A 259 5.41 -3.67 -24.05
N LEU A 260 5.08 -3.73 -25.33
CA LEU A 260 5.54 -2.74 -26.33
C LEU A 260 5.02 -1.34 -25.99
N THR A 261 3.75 -1.22 -25.57
CA THR A 261 3.20 0.09 -25.12
C THR A 261 3.92 0.61 -23.88
N ARG A 262 4.27 -0.26 -22.93
CA ARG A 262 5.03 0.09 -21.72
C ARG A 262 6.45 0.54 -22.04
N GLN A 263 7.09 -0.10 -23.00
CA GLN A 263 8.43 0.32 -23.49
C GLN A 263 8.34 1.68 -24.18
N GLY A 264 7.38 1.88 -25.08
CA GLY A 264 7.15 3.16 -25.74
C GLY A 264 6.81 4.28 -24.76
N PHE A 265 6.07 3.99 -23.69
CA PHE A 265 5.81 4.93 -22.61
C PHE A 265 7.10 5.32 -21.85
N ARG A 266 7.95 4.34 -21.54
CA ARG A 266 9.25 4.59 -20.87
C ARG A 266 10.20 5.44 -21.71
N SER A 267 10.21 5.21 -23.03
CA SER A 267 11.03 6.01 -23.98
C SER A 267 10.43 7.38 -24.27
N GLY A 268 9.21 7.65 -23.86
CA GLY A 268 8.50 8.90 -24.13
C GLY A 268 7.84 8.94 -25.52
N ASP A 269 7.84 7.84 -26.27
CA ASP A 269 7.24 7.76 -27.61
C ASP A 269 5.71 7.65 -27.53
N LEU A 270 5.18 7.16 -26.40
CA LEU A 270 3.75 7.00 -26.15
C LEU A 270 3.33 7.74 -24.88
N SER A 271 2.17 8.35 -24.92
CA SER A 271 1.59 9.06 -23.77
C SER A 271 0.75 8.16 -22.85
N THR A 272 0.44 6.96 -23.29
CA THR A 272 -0.35 5.97 -22.56
C THR A 272 0.30 4.59 -22.64
N LEU A 273 -0.03 3.74 -21.68
CA LEU A 273 0.44 2.35 -21.64
C LEU A 273 -0.69 1.40 -21.25
N MET A 274 -0.55 0.13 -21.61
CA MET A 274 -1.42 -0.95 -21.16
C MET A 274 -0.84 -1.58 -19.90
N SER A 275 -1.47 -1.31 -18.76
CA SER A 275 -1.14 -1.97 -17.50
C SER A 275 -1.66 -3.42 -17.48
N PRO A 276 -1.20 -4.27 -16.55
CA PRO A 276 -1.79 -5.60 -16.34
C PRO A 276 -3.30 -5.56 -16.12
N ARG A 277 -3.81 -4.55 -15.43
CA ARG A 277 -5.25 -4.33 -15.26
C ARG A 277 -5.95 -4.05 -16.60
N THR A 278 -5.33 -3.28 -17.47
CA THR A 278 -5.87 -2.99 -18.80
C THR A 278 -5.92 -4.26 -19.64
N VAL A 279 -4.88 -5.10 -19.59
CA VAL A 279 -4.86 -6.38 -20.31
C VAL A 279 -5.94 -7.33 -19.80
N LEU A 280 -6.12 -7.42 -18.47
CA LEU A 280 -7.20 -8.20 -17.86
C LEU A 280 -8.60 -7.72 -18.28
N SER A 281 -8.77 -6.42 -18.43
CA SER A 281 -10.04 -5.84 -18.90
C SER A 281 -10.29 -6.08 -20.38
N TRP A 282 -9.23 -6.26 -21.15
CA TRP A 282 -9.29 -6.50 -22.59
C TRP A 282 -9.51 -7.98 -22.93
N ALA A 283 -8.93 -8.89 -22.14
CA ALA A 283 -9.11 -10.35 -22.26
C ALA A 283 -10.53 -10.80 -21.85
#